data_5374a931ccff43837a9c17d8f6ea8843
#
_entry.id   5374a931ccff43837a9c17d8f6ea8843
#
_cell.length_a   1.000
_cell.length_b   1.000
_cell.length_c   1.000
_cell.angle_alpha   90.00
_cell.angle_beta   90.00
_cell.angle_gamma   90.00
#
_symmetry.space_group_name_H-M   'P 1'
#
loop_
_entity.id
_entity.type
_entity.pdbx_description
1 polymer ?
#
loop_
_entity_poly.entity_id
_entity_poly.type
_entity_poly.pdbx_seq_one_letter_code
_entity_poly.pdbx_strand_id
1 'polypeptide(L)'
;PKYMPIPSWDNLNRILVDCLNSYNEINAAMDLVLFEDAMGHICRINRILESPRGNALLVGVGGSGKQSLSRLASYISGMEVFQITLRKGYGITDLKEDLAVLYNKTGLKNQGTVFLMSDAQVADERFLVLINNLLASGEIPDLFTDDEVDNIVGLVKNDVKGAGIPDTRENCWKFFIDRVR
;
A
#
# COMPACT_ATOMS: atom_id res chain seq x y z
N PRO A 1 -17.97 -17.40 -3.07
CA PRO A 1 -16.51 -17.38 -3.08
C PRO A 1 -15.98 -16.01 -3.49
N LYS A 2 -14.87 -15.57 -2.88
CA LYS A 2 -14.25 -14.27 -3.14
C LYS A 2 -13.69 -14.17 -4.56
N TYR A 3 -13.21 -15.28 -5.08
CA TYR A 3 -12.68 -15.41 -6.44
C TYR A 3 -13.50 -16.40 -7.24
N MET A 4 -13.86 -16.01 -8.45
CA MET A 4 -14.60 -16.86 -9.37
C MET A 4 -13.85 -16.97 -10.69
N PRO A 5 -13.95 -18.11 -11.40
CA PRO A 5 -13.37 -18.24 -12.72
C PRO A 5 -13.94 -17.20 -13.70
N ILE A 6 -13.09 -16.64 -14.53
CA ILE A 6 -13.50 -15.74 -15.60
C ILE A 6 -13.75 -16.58 -16.85
N PRO A 7 -14.92 -16.45 -17.50
CA PRO A 7 -15.31 -17.31 -18.62
C PRO A 7 -14.47 -17.10 -19.87
N SER A 8 -13.96 -15.89 -20.10
CA SER A 8 -13.17 -15.59 -21.31
C SER A 8 -12.29 -14.35 -21.12
N TRP A 9 -11.26 -14.22 -21.94
CA TRP A 9 -10.44 -13.02 -22.02
C TRP A 9 -11.24 -11.77 -22.43
N ASP A 10 -12.20 -11.91 -23.32
CA ASP A 10 -13.05 -10.80 -23.75
C ASP A 10 -13.90 -10.27 -22.61
N ASN A 11 -14.43 -11.14 -21.77
CA ASN A 11 -15.18 -10.74 -20.59
C ASN A 11 -14.30 -10.01 -19.57
N LEU A 12 -13.10 -10.52 -19.31
CA LEU A 12 -12.12 -9.86 -18.44
C LEU A 12 -11.71 -8.50 -18.99
N ASN A 13 -11.44 -8.41 -20.30
CA ASN A 13 -11.08 -7.16 -20.97
C ASN A 13 -12.16 -6.10 -20.77
N ARG A 14 -13.42 -6.45 -20.98
CA ARG A 14 -14.54 -5.52 -20.78
C ARG A 14 -14.61 -5.01 -19.34
N ILE A 15 -14.47 -5.88 -18.35
CA ILE A 15 -14.48 -5.51 -16.93
C ILE A 15 -13.33 -4.57 -16.63
N LEU A 16 -12.12 -4.87 -17.08
CA LEU A 16 -10.94 -4.05 -16.80
C LEU A 16 -10.96 -2.72 -17.54
N VAL A 17 -11.50 -2.68 -18.77
CA VAL A 17 -11.71 -1.42 -19.51
C VAL A 17 -12.70 -0.52 -18.78
N ASP A 18 -13.79 -1.07 -18.26
CA ASP A 18 -14.75 -0.31 -17.46
C ASP A 18 -14.10 0.25 -16.18
N CYS A 19 -13.26 -0.55 -15.51
CA CYS A 19 -12.49 -0.10 -14.35
C CYS A 19 -11.51 1.01 -14.73
N LEU A 20 -10.81 0.90 -15.85
CA LEU A 20 -9.88 1.90 -16.33
C LEU A 20 -10.60 3.22 -16.67
N ASN A 21 -11.74 3.15 -17.32
CA ASN A 21 -12.56 4.32 -17.63
C ASN A 21 -13.02 5.02 -16.35
N SER A 22 -13.50 4.26 -15.38
CA SER A 22 -13.89 4.81 -14.06
C SER A 22 -12.70 5.44 -13.32
N TYR A 23 -11.53 4.82 -13.40
CA TYR A 23 -10.30 5.40 -12.85
C TYR A 23 -9.97 6.75 -13.50
N ASN A 24 -10.05 6.82 -14.83
CA ASN A 24 -9.72 8.02 -15.61
C ASN A 24 -10.71 9.17 -15.38
N GLU A 25 -11.92 8.90 -14.93
CA GLU A 25 -12.90 9.92 -14.55
C GLU A 25 -12.53 10.66 -13.26
N ILE A 26 -11.85 9.99 -12.34
CA ILE A 26 -11.58 10.48 -10.97
C ILE A 26 -10.11 10.92 -10.81
N ASN A 27 -9.20 10.25 -11.51
CA ASN A 27 -7.77 10.45 -11.38
C ASN A 27 -7.17 11.02 -12.66
N ALA A 28 -5.88 11.34 -12.62
CA ALA A 28 -5.13 11.68 -13.83
C ALA A 28 -5.23 10.53 -14.83
N ALA A 29 -5.69 10.82 -16.04
CA ALA A 29 -5.90 9.83 -17.06
C ALA A 29 -4.62 9.05 -17.38
N MET A 30 -4.74 7.71 -17.43
CA MET A 30 -3.67 6.85 -17.91
C MET A 30 -4.07 6.21 -19.24
N ASP A 31 -3.15 6.24 -20.19
CA ASP A 31 -3.30 5.57 -21.47
C ASP A 31 -2.66 4.19 -21.39
N LEU A 32 -3.47 3.21 -21.01
CA LEU A 32 -3.04 1.84 -20.78
C LEU A 32 -3.73 0.90 -21.75
N VAL A 33 -2.93 0.17 -22.53
CA VAL A 33 -3.42 -0.87 -23.42
C VAL A 33 -3.53 -2.19 -22.65
N LEU A 34 -4.75 -2.75 -22.62
CA LEU A 34 -5.05 -4.00 -21.92
C LEU A 34 -4.96 -5.18 -22.90
N PHE A 35 -3.78 -5.76 -23.01
CA PHE A 35 -3.56 -7.05 -23.68
C PHE A 35 -3.53 -8.19 -22.65
N GLU A 36 -3.54 -9.44 -23.10
CA GLU A 36 -3.71 -10.60 -22.21
C GLU A 36 -2.71 -10.64 -21.07
N ASP A 37 -1.42 -10.41 -21.35
CA ASP A 37 -0.38 -10.40 -20.31
C ASP A 37 -0.60 -9.28 -19.29
N ALA A 38 -0.96 -8.08 -19.76
CA ALA A 38 -1.27 -6.95 -18.88
C ALA A 38 -2.47 -7.25 -17.97
N MET A 39 -3.52 -7.83 -18.51
CA MET A 39 -4.69 -8.26 -17.75
C MET A 39 -4.33 -9.32 -16.71
N GLY A 40 -3.50 -10.28 -17.08
CA GLY A 40 -2.97 -11.29 -16.15
C GLY A 40 -2.17 -10.69 -15.02
N HIS A 41 -1.34 -9.70 -15.29
CA HIS A 41 -0.57 -8.98 -14.28
C HIS A 41 -1.47 -8.17 -13.34
N ILE A 42 -2.48 -7.49 -13.84
CA ILE A 42 -3.46 -6.76 -13.01
C ILE A 42 -4.14 -7.72 -12.03
N CYS A 43 -4.59 -8.86 -12.50
CA CYS A 43 -5.24 -9.86 -11.66
C CYS A 43 -4.30 -10.41 -10.57
N ARG A 44 -3.03 -10.65 -10.90
CA ARG A 44 -2.02 -11.11 -9.93
C ARG A 44 -1.73 -10.06 -8.87
N ILE A 45 -1.52 -8.82 -9.29
CA ILE A 45 -1.27 -7.70 -8.35
C ILE A 45 -2.49 -7.53 -7.43
N ASN A 46 -3.69 -7.53 -7.97
CA ASN A 46 -4.92 -7.42 -7.20
C ASN A 46 -5.02 -8.51 -6.11
N ARG A 47 -4.75 -9.77 -6.46
CA ARG A 47 -4.73 -10.88 -5.48
C ARG A 47 -3.69 -10.67 -4.38
N ILE A 48 -2.50 -10.19 -4.75
CA ILE A 48 -1.44 -9.91 -3.78
C ILE A 48 -1.89 -8.82 -2.80
N LEU A 49 -2.44 -7.72 -3.31
CA LEU A 49 -2.89 -6.60 -2.50
C LEU A 49 -4.03 -6.99 -1.54
N GLU A 50 -4.89 -7.89 -1.96
CA GLU A 50 -5.99 -8.39 -1.12
C GLU A 50 -5.58 -9.50 -0.15
N SER A 51 -4.37 -10.04 -0.29
CA SER A 51 -3.83 -11.04 0.62
C SER A 51 -3.29 -10.38 1.89
N PRO A 52 -3.39 -11.04 3.05
CA PRO A 52 -2.78 -10.53 4.28
C PRO A 52 -1.29 -10.29 4.08
N ARG A 53 -0.82 -9.09 4.43
CA ARG A 53 0.58 -8.67 4.29
C ARG A 53 1.12 -8.84 2.87
N GLY A 54 0.27 -8.62 1.87
CA GLY A 54 0.62 -8.79 0.47
C GLY A 54 1.53 -7.67 -0.03
N ASN A 55 2.75 -8.03 -0.46
CA ASN A 55 3.71 -7.12 -1.07
C ASN A 55 4.14 -7.67 -2.42
N ALA A 56 4.23 -6.82 -3.43
CA ALA A 56 4.59 -7.20 -4.78
C ALA A 56 5.90 -6.54 -5.23
N LEU A 57 6.75 -7.31 -5.88
CA LEU A 57 7.92 -6.81 -6.58
C LEU A 57 7.71 -6.99 -8.08
N LEU A 58 7.63 -5.87 -8.81
CA LEU A 58 7.47 -5.86 -10.26
C LEU A 58 8.82 -5.59 -10.93
N VAL A 59 9.25 -6.52 -11.74
CA VAL A 59 10.52 -6.43 -12.49
C VAL A 59 10.23 -6.38 -13.99
N GLY A 60 10.85 -5.44 -14.67
CA GLY A 60 10.72 -5.26 -16.12
C GLY A 60 11.42 -4.01 -16.61
N VAL A 61 11.53 -3.89 -17.92
CA VAL A 61 12.14 -2.71 -18.56
C VAL A 61 11.35 -1.43 -18.28
N GLY A 62 12.02 -0.29 -18.37
CA GLY A 62 11.38 1.01 -18.27
C GLY A 62 10.27 1.17 -19.35
N GLY A 63 9.19 1.83 -19.00
CA GLY A 63 8.05 2.03 -19.90
C GLY A 63 7.15 0.81 -20.10
N SER A 64 7.35 -0.29 -19.33
CA SER A 64 6.50 -1.48 -19.41
C SER A 64 5.13 -1.36 -18.72
N GLY A 65 4.78 -0.18 -18.22
CA GLY A 65 3.49 0.06 -17.57
C GLY A 65 3.36 -0.49 -16.14
N LYS A 66 4.46 -0.89 -15.49
CA LYS A 66 4.42 -1.44 -14.12
C LYS A 66 3.68 -0.56 -13.12
N GLN A 67 3.95 0.74 -13.14
CA GLN A 67 3.28 1.69 -12.24
C GLN A 67 1.80 1.85 -12.58
N SER A 68 1.45 1.94 -13.86
CA SER A 68 0.06 2.05 -14.32
C SER A 68 -0.76 0.82 -13.95
N LEU A 69 -0.20 -0.37 -14.15
CA LEU A 69 -0.84 -1.63 -13.75
C LEU A 69 -1.05 -1.69 -12.24
N SER A 70 -0.07 -1.27 -11.45
CA SER A 70 -0.16 -1.24 -10.00
C SER A 70 -1.22 -0.25 -9.51
N ARG A 71 -1.31 0.92 -10.11
CA ARG A 71 -2.33 1.94 -9.78
C ARG A 71 -3.74 1.45 -10.11
N LEU A 72 -3.93 0.84 -11.26
CA LEU A 72 -5.23 0.28 -11.64
C LEU A 72 -5.64 -0.88 -10.73
N ALA A 73 -4.73 -1.80 -10.44
CA ALA A 73 -4.99 -2.90 -9.52
C ALA A 73 -5.36 -2.41 -8.12
N SER A 74 -4.70 -1.36 -7.63
CA SER A 74 -5.00 -0.73 -6.34
C SER A 74 -6.39 -0.10 -6.34
N TYR A 75 -6.76 0.58 -7.41
CA TYR A 75 -8.09 1.15 -7.59
C TYR A 75 -9.19 0.08 -7.57
N ILE A 76 -8.97 -1.03 -8.26
CA ILE A 76 -9.89 -2.18 -8.28
C ILE A 76 -10.08 -2.77 -6.87
N SER A 77 -9.00 -2.82 -6.08
CA SER A 77 -9.05 -3.28 -4.68
C SER A 77 -9.65 -2.25 -3.71
N GLY A 78 -10.01 -1.06 -4.17
CA GLY A 78 -10.52 0.01 -3.33
C GLY A 78 -9.49 0.62 -2.39
N MET A 79 -8.21 0.53 -2.72
CA MET A 79 -7.09 1.06 -1.95
C MET A 79 -6.57 2.35 -2.57
N GLU A 80 -6.20 3.30 -1.73
CA GLU A 80 -5.50 4.49 -2.18
C GLU A 80 -4.02 4.18 -2.44
N VAL A 81 -3.44 4.87 -3.42
CA VAL A 81 -2.01 4.77 -3.72
C VAL A 81 -1.28 5.95 -3.12
N PHE A 82 -0.25 5.66 -2.33
CA PHE A 82 0.72 6.64 -1.88
C PHE A 82 2.06 6.39 -2.58
N GLN A 83 2.63 7.46 -3.12
CA GLN A 83 3.94 7.44 -3.75
C GLN A 83 4.74 8.65 -3.27
N ILE A 84 6.00 8.44 -2.88
CA ILE A 84 6.85 9.56 -2.46
C ILE A 84 7.14 10.48 -3.65
N THR A 85 7.10 11.79 -3.38
CA THR A 85 7.48 12.80 -4.35
C THR A 85 8.88 13.29 -4.02
N LEU A 86 9.86 12.93 -4.84
CA LEU A 86 11.23 13.40 -4.68
C LEU A 86 11.31 14.89 -4.99
N ARG A 87 11.83 15.63 -4.04
CA ARG A 87 12.14 17.05 -4.15
C ARG A 87 13.62 17.27 -3.82
N LYS A 88 14.15 18.43 -4.16
CA LYS A 88 15.53 18.77 -3.83
C LYS A 88 15.75 18.67 -2.32
N GLY A 89 16.75 17.89 -1.93
CA GLY A 89 17.06 17.65 -0.51
C GLY A 89 16.19 16.62 0.17
N TYR A 90 15.37 15.85 -0.55
CA TYR A 90 14.61 14.75 0.03
C TYR A 90 15.55 13.68 0.58
N GLY A 91 15.48 13.45 1.88
CA GLY A 91 16.36 12.53 2.59
C GLY A 91 15.61 11.56 3.50
N ILE A 92 16.37 10.85 4.33
CA ILE A 92 15.84 9.82 5.23
C ILE A 92 14.81 10.38 6.22
N THR A 93 14.97 11.61 6.67
CA THR A 93 14.03 12.27 7.58
C THR A 93 12.69 12.51 6.91
N ASP A 94 12.71 12.98 5.66
CA ASP A 94 11.49 13.21 4.87
C ASP A 94 10.75 11.88 4.62
N LEU A 95 11.48 10.81 4.33
CA LEU A 95 10.89 9.47 4.17
C LEU A 95 10.25 8.99 5.47
N LYS A 96 10.89 9.20 6.61
CA LYS A 96 10.32 8.86 7.92
C LYS A 96 9.04 9.63 8.21
N GLU A 97 8.99 10.91 7.89
CA GLU A 97 7.77 11.74 8.02
C GLU A 97 6.63 11.20 7.15
N ASP A 98 6.91 10.89 5.89
CA ASP A 98 5.93 10.30 4.98
C ASP A 98 5.44 8.94 5.46
N LEU A 99 6.33 8.09 5.95
CA LEU A 99 5.98 6.79 6.52
C LEU A 99 5.15 6.94 7.81
N ALA A 100 5.45 7.91 8.66
CA ALA A 100 4.66 8.20 9.85
C ALA A 100 3.21 8.58 9.50
N VAL A 101 3.01 9.38 8.46
CA VAL A 101 1.67 9.71 7.92
C VAL A 101 0.96 8.45 7.46
N LEU A 102 1.64 7.55 6.73
CA LEU A 102 1.07 6.28 6.28
C LEU A 102 0.69 5.36 7.44
N TYR A 103 1.54 5.26 8.45
CA TYR A 103 1.25 4.49 9.67
C TYR A 103 -0.02 4.98 10.37
N ASN A 104 -0.17 6.29 10.52
CA ASN A 104 -1.37 6.88 11.11
C ASN A 104 -2.61 6.62 10.25
N LYS A 105 -2.49 6.72 8.94
CA LYS A 105 -3.58 6.47 8.02
C LYS A 105 -4.04 5.01 8.05
N THR A 106 -3.14 4.08 8.02
CA THR A 106 -3.45 2.64 8.00
C THR A 106 -3.76 2.10 9.39
N GLY A 107 -2.99 2.47 10.39
CA GLY A 107 -3.10 1.95 11.76
C GLY A 107 -4.20 2.59 12.59
N LEU A 108 -4.40 3.91 12.50
CA LEU A 108 -5.44 4.63 13.24
C LEU A 108 -6.76 4.71 12.50
N LYS A 109 -6.73 5.09 11.22
CA LYS A 109 -7.94 5.24 10.40
C LYS A 109 -8.38 3.95 9.72
N ASN A 110 -7.58 2.90 9.82
CA ASN A 110 -7.83 1.59 9.20
C ASN A 110 -8.15 1.68 7.69
N GLN A 111 -7.45 2.57 6.99
CA GLN A 111 -7.61 2.75 5.54
C GLN A 111 -6.57 1.92 4.79
N GLY A 112 -7.02 1.01 3.93
CA GLY A 112 -6.15 0.26 3.03
C GLY A 112 -5.42 1.20 2.08
N THR A 113 -4.09 1.14 2.07
CA THR A 113 -3.24 2.00 1.25
C THR A 113 -2.13 1.18 0.61
N VAL A 114 -1.87 1.44 -0.67
CA VAL A 114 -0.74 0.86 -1.39
C VAL A 114 0.40 1.86 -1.40
N PHE A 115 1.54 1.47 -0.84
CA PHE A 115 2.77 2.23 -0.95
C PHE A 115 3.52 1.78 -2.20
N LEU A 116 3.49 2.62 -3.23
CA LEU A 116 4.15 2.36 -4.50
C LEU A 116 5.50 3.06 -4.55
N MET A 117 6.56 2.30 -4.74
CA MET A 117 7.93 2.80 -4.81
C MET A 117 8.66 2.21 -6.00
N SER A 118 9.30 3.06 -6.78
CA SER A 118 10.20 2.65 -7.87
C SER A 118 11.66 2.86 -7.48
N ASP A 119 12.55 2.18 -8.19
CA ASP A 119 14.00 2.34 -8.03
C ASP A 119 14.48 3.80 -8.22
N ALA A 120 13.83 4.55 -9.10
CA ALA A 120 14.10 5.98 -9.28
C ALA A 120 13.82 6.82 -8.02
N GLN A 121 13.01 6.34 -7.10
CA GLN A 121 12.65 7.01 -5.84
C GLN A 121 13.56 6.61 -4.67
N VAL A 122 14.48 5.67 -4.87
CA VAL A 122 15.51 5.30 -3.88
C VAL A 122 16.65 6.31 -4.00
N ALA A 123 16.51 7.44 -3.32
CA ALA A 123 17.52 8.51 -3.35
C ALA A 123 18.77 8.18 -2.49
N ASP A 124 18.64 7.27 -1.53
CA ASP A 124 19.69 6.88 -0.59
C ASP A 124 19.51 5.40 -0.22
N GLU A 125 20.59 4.65 -0.12
CA GLU A 125 20.55 3.23 0.28
C GLU A 125 19.87 3.01 1.64
N ARG A 126 19.93 3.99 2.54
CA ARG A 126 19.25 3.94 3.85
C ARG A 126 17.73 3.83 3.72
N PHE A 127 17.15 4.26 2.60
CA PHE A 127 15.71 4.07 2.34
C PHE A 127 15.37 2.59 2.31
N LEU A 128 16.22 1.76 1.74
CA LEU A 128 16.01 0.31 1.68
C LEU A 128 16.04 -0.33 3.06
N VAL A 129 16.81 0.21 4.01
CA VAL A 129 16.82 -0.27 5.39
C VAL A 129 15.47 -0.04 6.05
N LEU A 130 14.88 1.14 5.88
CA LEU A 130 13.54 1.43 6.42
C LEU A 130 12.47 0.53 5.79
N ILE A 131 12.51 0.35 4.49
CA ILE A 131 11.56 -0.52 3.78
C ILE A 131 11.74 -1.98 4.22
N ASN A 132 12.97 -2.45 4.40
CA ASN A 132 13.22 -3.79 4.90
C ASN A 132 12.65 -4.00 6.31
N ASN A 133 12.80 -3.03 7.20
CA ASN A 133 12.21 -3.09 8.54
C ASN A 133 10.68 -3.15 8.48
N LEU A 134 10.07 -2.33 7.62
CA LEU A 134 8.63 -2.33 7.40
C LEU A 134 8.14 -3.70 6.91
N LEU A 135 8.82 -4.30 5.95
CA LEU A 135 8.45 -5.61 5.39
C LEU A 135 8.68 -6.75 6.37
N ALA A 136 9.76 -6.70 7.15
CA ALA A 136 10.15 -7.77 8.06
C ALA A 136 9.25 -7.82 9.32
N SER A 137 9.14 -6.72 10.03
CA SER A 137 8.46 -6.67 11.34
C SER A 137 7.24 -5.73 11.39
N GLY A 138 7.11 -4.85 10.42
CA GLY A 138 6.13 -3.76 10.45
C GLY A 138 6.57 -2.58 11.32
N GLU A 139 7.66 -2.70 12.05
CA GLU A 139 8.20 -1.62 12.89
C GLU A 139 9.42 -0.98 12.27
N ILE A 140 9.46 0.34 12.30
CA ILE A 140 10.62 1.12 11.92
C ILE A 140 11.18 1.76 13.21
N PRO A 141 12.42 1.46 13.60
CA PRO A 141 13.04 2.03 14.78
C PRO A 141 13.04 3.57 14.71
N ASP A 142 12.74 4.21 15.83
CA ASP A 142 12.74 5.67 15.97
C ASP A 142 11.83 6.44 14.99
N LEU A 143 10.79 5.78 14.48
CA LEU A 143 9.80 6.44 13.62
C LEU A 143 8.92 7.43 14.40
N PHE A 144 8.56 7.06 15.63
CA PHE A 144 7.74 7.85 16.54
C PHE A 144 8.49 8.13 17.85
N THR A 145 8.28 9.32 18.40
CA THR A 145 8.70 9.65 19.77
C THR A 145 7.85 8.91 20.80
N ASP A 146 8.32 8.84 22.04
CA ASP A 146 7.56 8.19 23.11
C ASP A 146 6.18 8.85 23.34
N ASP A 147 6.11 10.17 23.23
CA ASP A 147 4.84 10.90 23.33
C ASP A 147 3.88 10.56 22.20
N GLU A 148 4.40 10.43 20.97
CA GLU A 148 3.60 10.01 19.82
C GLU A 148 3.11 8.57 19.95
N VAL A 149 3.95 7.67 20.47
CA VAL A 149 3.56 6.28 20.79
C VAL A 149 2.44 6.25 21.82
N ASP A 150 2.55 7.03 22.90
CA ASP A 150 1.53 7.10 23.95
C ASP A 150 0.20 7.66 23.41
N ASN A 151 0.25 8.65 22.52
CA ASN A 151 -0.93 9.18 21.85
C ASN A 151 -1.61 8.13 20.96
N ILE A 152 -0.82 7.40 20.16
CA ILE A 152 -1.33 6.31 19.30
C ILE A 152 -1.98 5.22 20.14
N VAL A 153 -1.33 4.80 21.22
CA VAL A 153 -1.86 3.80 22.16
C VAL A 153 -3.21 4.25 22.73
N GLY A 154 -3.32 5.51 23.12
CA GLY A 154 -4.58 6.09 23.60
C GLY A 154 -5.69 6.04 22.55
N LEU A 155 -5.37 6.33 21.30
CA LEU A 155 -6.34 6.36 20.20
C LEU A 155 -6.86 4.98 19.80
N VAL A 156 -6.03 3.94 19.86
CA VAL A 156 -6.45 2.57 19.49
C VAL A 156 -7.04 1.78 20.65
N LYS A 157 -7.02 2.32 21.85
CA LYS A 157 -7.44 1.62 23.07
C LYS A 157 -8.86 1.07 23.03
N ASN A 158 -9.79 1.84 22.49
CA ASN A 158 -11.18 1.42 22.32
C ASN A 158 -11.33 0.29 21.31
N ASP A 159 -10.57 0.33 20.23
CA ASP A 159 -10.56 -0.71 19.20
C ASP A 159 -10.00 -2.02 19.75
N VAL A 160 -8.95 -1.94 20.57
CA VAL A 160 -8.35 -3.10 21.25
C VAL A 160 -9.35 -3.74 22.20
N LYS A 161 -10.07 -2.96 23.00
CA LYS A 161 -11.13 -3.44 23.88
C LYS A 161 -12.27 -4.09 23.08
N GLY A 162 -12.67 -3.47 21.98
CA GLY A 162 -13.71 -4.01 21.09
C GLY A 162 -13.32 -5.35 20.46
N ALA A 163 -12.04 -5.60 20.27
CA ALA A 163 -11.50 -6.88 19.80
C ALA A 163 -11.37 -7.95 20.91
N GLY A 164 -11.72 -7.63 22.15
CA GLY A 164 -11.63 -8.54 23.29
C GLY A 164 -10.20 -8.76 23.81
N ILE A 165 -9.30 -7.86 23.52
CA ILE A 165 -7.88 -7.91 23.92
C ILE A 165 -7.68 -6.95 25.12
N PRO A 166 -6.89 -7.34 26.13
CA PRO A 166 -6.53 -6.41 27.22
C PRO A 166 -5.85 -5.15 26.68
N ASP A 167 -6.27 -3.98 27.12
CA ASP A 167 -5.84 -2.68 26.63
C ASP A 167 -4.51 -2.18 27.25
N THR A 168 -3.54 -3.06 27.39
CA THR A 168 -2.19 -2.72 27.81
C THR A 168 -1.48 -1.90 26.73
N ARG A 169 -0.47 -1.10 27.12
CA ARG A 169 0.35 -0.33 26.18
C ARG A 169 0.95 -1.23 25.09
N GLU A 170 1.49 -2.36 25.50
CA GLU A 170 2.09 -3.35 24.57
C GLU A 170 1.07 -3.92 23.59
N ASN A 171 -0.10 -4.33 24.06
CA ASN A 171 -1.15 -4.88 23.22
C ASN A 171 -1.73 -3.84 22.25
N CYS A 172 -1.90 -2.59 22.70
CA CYS A 172 -2.35 -1.50 21.84
C CYS A 172 -1.34 -1.20 20.74
N TRP A 173 -0.05 -1.16 21.06
CA TRP A 173 1.00 -0.94 20.08
C TRP A 173 1.08 -2.07 19.07
N LYS A 174 1.03 -3.32 19.54
CA LYS A 174 0.99 -4.49 18.65
C LYS A 174 -0.22 -4.47 17.72
N PHE A 175 -1.38 -4.12 18.23
CA PHE A 175 -2.61 -3.99 17.44
C PHE A 175 -2.47 -2.92 16.34
N PHE A 176 -1.88 -1.78 16.67
CA PHE A 176 -1.58 -0.72 15.70
C PHE A 176 -0.62 -1.21 14.59
N ILE A 177 0.47 -1.85 14.96
CA ILE A 177 1.45 -2.38 14.01
C ILE A 177 0.83 -3.50 13.13
N ASP A 178 0.01 -4.36 13.68
CA ASP A 178 -0.69 -5.40 12.91
C ASP A 178 -1.65 -4.80 11.88
N ARG A 179 -2.28 -3.67 12.17
CA ARG A 179 -3.10 -2.93 11.20
C ARG A 179 -2.27 -2.29 10.09
N VAL A 180 -1.08 -1.79 10.39
CA VAL A 180 -0.15 -1.21 9.42
C VAL A 180 0.29 -2.28 8.41
N ARG A 181 0.53 -3.49 8.86
CA ARG A 181 0.96 -4.63 8.03
C ARG A 181 -0.16 -5.16 7.18
#